data_f8a6b9b030a70ac1ece65cd103d79e94
#
_entry.id   f8a6b9b030a70ac1ece65cd103d79e94
#
_cell.length_a   1.000
_cell.length_b   1.000
_cell.length_c   1.000
_cell.angle_alpha   90.00
_cell.angle_beta   90.00
_cell.angle_gamma   90.00
#
_symmetry.space_group_name_H-M   'P 1'
#
loop_
_entity.id
_entity.type
_entity.pdbx_description
1 polymer ?
#
loop_
_entity_poly.entity_id
_entity_poly.type
_entity_poly.pdbx_seq_one_letter_code
_entity_poly.pdbx_strand_id
1 'polypeptide(L)'
;MQWPAAAAVDPHAMTNLAYDTNEYGRNGYHGYERDVFLVNQKMRAFGKSKFCIYDDRQQPLFYAERGVQIIPQRRDITVYADESATQHLLTLRQEHNLELIRREYTINDEETGEKVGFASRHNIKSWFRRRWDVTDASGAAFVVQENSTFMTIVRRAVDWIPYVDMVGWLIPTNFEFFAADPAGLTKLGTFNRKRSITDKYVLDLTADAMRRLDRRLAVALGVLLDTAEAR
;
A
#
# COMPACT_ATOMS: atom_id res chain seq x y z
N MET A 1 0.94 6.77 26.31
CA MET A 1 1.68 7.69 25.43
C MET A 1 0.67 8.58 24.73
N GLN A 2 0.54 9.82 25.17
CA GLN A 2 -0.40 10.82 24.61
C GLN A 2 0.30 11.56 23.47
N TRP A 3 -0.29 11.53 22.27
CA TRP A 3 0.17 12.33 21.14
C TRP A 3 -0.25 13.79 21.35
N PRO A 4 0.61 14.77 21.04
CA PRO A 4 0.21 16.16 21.08
C PRO A 4 -0.90 16.42 20.05
N ALA A 5 -1.86 17.25 20.43
CA ALA A 5 -2.96 17.68 19.59
C ALA A 5 -2.41 18.35 18.32
N ALA A 6 -3.00 17.99 17.17
CA ALA A 6 -2.62 18.54 15.88
C ALA A 6 -2.82 20.06 15.87
N ALA A 7 -1.73 20.80 15.73
CA ALA A 7 -1.78 22.21 15.35
C ALA A 7 -2.44 22.30 13.95
N ALA A 8 -3.38 23.20 13.80
CA ALA A 8 -4.03 23.48 12.52
C ALA A 8 -2.96 23.93 11.51
N VAL A 9 -2.69 23.10 10.51
CA VAL A 9 -1.78 23.43 9.41
C VAL A 9 -2.54 24.34 8.44
N ASP A 10 -2.03 25.56 8.25
CA ASP A 10 -2.52 26.52 7.28
C ASP A 10 -2.44 25.90 5.87
N PRO A 11 -3.57 25.77 5.14
CA PRO A 11 -3.57 25.21 3.80
C PRO A 11 -2.76 26.04 2.78
N HIS A 12 -2.44 27.29 3.07
CA HIS A 12 -1.62 28.15 2.21
C HIS A 12 -0.11 28.08 2.51
N ALA A 13 0.31 27.45 3.59
CA ALA A 13 1.74 27.24 3.91
C ALA A 13 2.41 26.16 3.04
N MET A 14 1.63 25.39 2.26
CA MET A 14 2.16 24.32 1.40
C MET A 14 2.69 24.80 0.04
N THR A 15 2.56 26.10 -0.30
CA THR A 15 2.91 26.59 -1.63
C THR A 15 4.36 27.07 -1.79
N ASN A 16 5.17 27.12 -0.73
CA ASN A 16 6.51 27.73 -0.77
C ASN A 16 7.65 26.88 -0.20
N LEU A 17 7.49 25.57 -0.05
CA LEU A 17 8.64 24.71 0.12
C LEU A 17 9.20 24.38 -1.29
N ALA A 18 10.04 25.29 -1.79
CA ALA A 18 10.92 24.99 -2.90
C ALA A 18 11.80 23.82 -2.45
N TYR A 19 11.50 22.61 -2.90
CA TYR A 19 12.38 21.46 -2.76
C TYR A 19 13.67 21.81 -3.48
N ASP A 20 14.78 21.74 -2.77
CA ASP A 20 16.09 21.81 -3.38
C ASP A 20 16.31 20.52 -4.20
N THR A 21 15.98 20.60 -5.49
CA THR A 21 16.09 19.50 -6.46
C THR A 21 17.54 19.10 -6.75
N ASN A 22 18.54 19.84 -6.21
CA ASN A 22 19.95 19.59 -6.49
C ASN A 22 20.58 18.48 -5.62
N GLU A 23 19.95 18.06 -4.53
CA GLU A 23 20.45 16.96 -3.67
C GLU A 23 20.04 15.56 -4.18
N TYR A 24 19.10 15.47 -5.14
CA TYR A 24 18.52 14.22 -5.64
C TYR A 24 19.28 13.58 -6.81
N GLY A 25 20.40 14.12 -7.21
CA GLY A 25 21.01 13.84 -8.53
C GLY A 25 21.95 12.64 -8.63
N ARG A 26 22.33 11.90 -7.58
CA ARG A 26 23.39 10.87 -7.70
C ARG A 26 23.27 9.58 -6.89
N ASN A 27 22.36 9.42 -5.95
CA ASN A 27 22.34 8.25 -5.04
C ASN A 27 20.94 7.67 -4.77
N GLY A 28 20.09 7.49 -5.74
CA GLY A 28 18.80 6.86 -5.55
C GLY A 28 17.86 7.65 -4.61
N TYR A 29 16.57 7.45 -4.74
CA TYR A 29 15.58 8.19 -3.96
C TYR A 29 15.56 7.75 -2.47
N HIS A 30 16.02 8.60 -1.56
CA HIS A 30 16.17 8.32 -0.11
C HIS A 30 14.86 8.05 0.64
N GLY A 31 13.68 8.25 0.03
CA GLY A 31 12.38 8.00 0.66
C GLY A 31 12.20 6.55 1.14
N TYR A 32 12.86 5.59 0.49
CA TYR A 32 12.76 4.17 0.83
C TYR A 32 13.60 3.74 2.04
N GLU A 33 14.34 4.63 2.65
CA GLU A 33 15.12 4.34 3.88
C GLU A 33 14.25 4.25 5.13
N ARG A 34 12.99 4.64 5.05
CA ARG A 34 12.04 4.63 6.14
C ARG A 34 11.45 3.23 6.38
N ASP A 35 11.03 2.99 7.61
CA ASP A 35 10.34 1.77 8.01
C ASP A 35 8.84 2.01 8.31
N VAL A 36 8.42 3.28 8.39
CA VAL A 36 7.02 3.66 8.62
C VAL A 36 6.57 4.64 7.54
N PHE A 37 5.43 4.29 6.88
CA PHE A 37 4.83 5.10 5.84
C PHE A 37 3.35 5.35 6.14
N LEU A 38 2.91 6.59 5.98
CA LEU A 38 1.51 6.98 6.08
C LEU A 38 0.94 7.11 4.68
N VAL A 39 0.09 6.17 4.29
CA VAL A 39 -0.60 6.20 2.98
C VAL A 39 -1.94 6.90 3.15
N ASN A 40 -2.13 8.01 2.44
CA ASN A 40 -3.35 8.82 2.48
C ASN A 40 -3.98 8.89 1.10
N GLN A 41 -5.17 8.33 0.96
CA GLN A 41 -5.95 8.49 -0.27
C GLN A 41 -6.59 9.89 -0.31
N LYS A 42 -6.17 10.74 -1.25
CA LYS A 42 -6.64 12.14 -1.35
C LYS A 42 -7.99 12.28 -2.05
N MET A 43 -8.24 11.55 -3.13
CA MET A 43 -9.48 11.70 -3.91
C MET A 43 -9.77 10.50 -4.79
N ARG A 44 -11.07 10.20 -4.93
CA ARG A 44 -11.62 9.39 -6.01
C ARG A 44 -12.47 10.29 -6.89
N ALA A 45 -11.89 10.91 -7.92
CA ALA A 45 -12.64 11.69 -8.88
C ALA A 45 -12.49 11.04 -10.27
N PHE A 46 -13.61 10.87 -10.97
CA PHE A 46 -13.65 10.36 -12.35
C PHE A 46 -12.89 9.03 -12.58
N GLY A 47 -12.94 8.10 -11.61
CA GLY A 47 -12.26 6.81 -11.73
C GLY A 47 -10.75 6.83 -11.45
N LYS A 48 -10.15 7.99 -11.15
CA LYS A 48 -8.76 8.13 -10.71
C LYS A 48 -8.68 8.06 -9.19
N SER A 49 -7.73 7.28 -8.67
CA SER A 49 -7.36 7.32 -7.26
C SER A 49 -5.98 7.95 -7.14
N LYS A 50 -5.86 8.90 -6.21
CA LYS A 50 -4.63 9.64 -5.91
C LYS A 50 -4.23 9.38 -4.48
N PHE A 51 -2.95 9.09 -4.25
CA PHE A 51 -2.39 8.78 -2.96
C PHE A 51 -1.19 9.68 -2.68
N CYS A 52 -1.10 10.18 -1.44
CA CYS A 52 0.13 10.77 -0.94
C CYS A 52 0.67 9.88 0.17
N ILE A 53 1.96 9.61 0.10
CA ILE A 53 2.68 8.78 1.06
C ILE A 53 3.63 9.69 1.82
N TYR A 54 3.54 9.67 3.15
CA TYR A 54 4.30 10.52 4.06
C TYR A 54 5.15 9.65 4.98
N ASP A 55 6.20 10.24 5.55
CA ASP A 55 6.94 9.60 6.65
C ASP A 55 6.19 9.74 8.00
N ASP A 56 6.81 9.24 9.06
CA ASP A 56 6.35 9.33 10.45
C ASP A 56 6.24 10.77 10.97
N ARG A 57 6.97 11.72 10.35
CA ARG A 57 6.95 13.16 10.65
C ARG A 57 5.96 13.93 9.78
N GLN A 58 5.14 13.23 9.00
CA GLN A 58 4.19 13.80 8.03
C GLN A 58 4.85 14.60 6.89
N GLN A 59 6.12 14.34 6.58
CA GLN A 59 6.76 14.90 5.40
C GLN A 59 6.36 14.06 4.18
N PRO A 60 6.00 14.68 3.06
CA PRO A 60 5.64 13.95 1.84
C PRO A 60 6.88 13.23 1.30
N LEU A 61 6.70 11.95 0.98
CA LEU A 61 7.75 11.10 0.41
C LEU A 61 7.45 10.74 -1.04
N PHE A 62 6.22 10.31 -1.31
CA PHE A 62 5.81 9.80 -2.61
C PHE A 62 4.40 10.24 -2.95
N TYR A 63 4.13 10.25 -4.24
CA TYR A 63 2.81 10.41 -4.80
C TYR A 63 2.48 9.22 -5.69
N ALA A 64 1.27 8.69 -5.63
CA ALA A 64 0.86 7.61 -6.50
C ALA A 64 -0.47 7.91 -7.18
N GLU A 65 -0.57 7.53 -8.45
CA GLU A 65 -1.80 7.59 -9.23
C GLU A 65 -2.17 6.22 -9.78
N ARG A 66 -3.44 5.91 -9.69
CA ARG A 66 -4.06 4.87 -10.49
C ARG A 66 -4.74 5.50 -11.67
N GLY A 67 -4.34 5.13 -12.87
CA GLY A 67 -4.90 5.63 -14.11
C GLY A 67 -6.39 5.37 -14.28
N VAL A 68 -7.06 6.18 -15.11
CA VAL A 68 -8.44 5.90 -15.55
C VAL A 68 -8.40 4.65 -16.40
N GLN A 69 -9.34 3.75 -16.18
CA GLN A 69 -9.50 2.55 -16.98
C GLN A 69 -10.08 2.94 -18.36
N ILE A 70 -9.21 3.24 -19.33
CA ILE A 70 -9.61 3.47 -20.72
C ILE A 70 -9.85 2.12 -21.41
N ILE A 71 -9.08 1.10 -20.99
CA ILE A 71 -9.22 -0.28 -21.46
C ILE A 71 -9.70 -1.12 -20.27
N PRO A 72 -10.84 -1.84 -20.34
CA PRO A 72 -11.38 -2.62 -19.22
C PRO A 72 -10.39 -3.59 -18.56
N GLN A 73 -9.26 -3.82 -19.20
CA GLN A 73 -8.36 -4.92 -18.94
C GLN A 73 -7.06 -4.54 -18.22
N ARG A 74 -6.74 -3.27 -18.01
CA ARG A 74 -5.44 -2.88 -17.42
C ARG A 74 -5.56 -1.76 -16.41
N ARG A 75 -5.07 -2.01 -15.21
CA ARG A 75 -5.10 -1.04 -14.11
C ARG A 75 -3.69 -0.85 -13.57
N ASP A 76 -2.87 -0.11 -14.33
CA ASP A 76 -1.53 0.21 -13.88
C ASP A 76 -1.59 1.30 -12.79
N ILE A 77 -0.70 1.19 -11.81
CA ILE A 77 -0.49 2.17 -10.75
C ILE A 77 0.93 2.69 -10.91
N THR A 78 1.10 3.99 -10.91
CA THR A 78 2.43 4.63 -10.98
C THR A 78 2.71 5.38 -9.69
N VAL A 79 3.91 5.20 -9.15
CA VAL A 79 4.45 5.94 -8.00
C VAL A 79 5.47 6.95 -8.51
N TYR A 80 5.35 8.18 -8.06
CA TYR A 80 6.16 9.33 -8.43
C TYR A 80 6.90 9.87 -7.21
N ALA A 81 7.96 10.64 -7.45
CA ALA A 81 8.69 11.32 -6.39
C ALA A 81 7.81 12.35 -5.65
N ASP A 82 6.92 13.05 -6.37
CA ASP A 82 6.05 14.08 -5.81
C ASP A 82 4.75 14.27 -6.62
N GLU A 83 3.91 15.21 -6.19
CA GLU A 83 2.62 15.51 -6.82
C GLU A 83 2.73 16.14 -8.23
N SER A 84 3.90 16.60 -8.66
CA SER A 84 4.09 17.08 -10.04
C SER A 84 4.00 15.95 -11.06
N ALA A 85 4.17 14.71 -10.59
CA ALA A 85 4.12 13.48 -11.38
C ALA A 85 5.09 13.51 -12.58
N THR A 86 6.24 14.20 -12.42
CA THR A 86 7.26 14.32 -13.47
C THR A 86 8.30 13.22 -13.40
N GLN A 87 8.69 12.80 -12.18
CA GLN A 87 9.65 11.73 -11.96
C GLN A 87 8.94 10.44 -11.55
N HIS A 88 8.97 9.46 -12.46
CA HIS A 88 8.43 8.12 -12.24
C HIS A 88 9.43 7.31 -11.43
N LEU A 89 8.98 6.69 -10.33
CA LEU A 89 9.82 5.84 -9.49
C LEU A 89 9.47 4.37 -9.65
N LEU A 90 8.18 4.02 -9.55
CA LEU A 90 7.72 2.63 -9.67
C LEU A 90 6.49 2.56 -10.57
N THR A 91 6.40 1.48 -11.34
CA THR A 91 5.17 1.11 -12.06
C THR A 91 4.72 -0.29 -11.65
N LEU A 92 3.48 -0.38 -11.17
CA LEU A 92 2.79 -1.63 -10.91
C LEU A 92 1.92 -1.95 -12.11
N ARG A 93 2.35 -2.89 -12.93
CA ARG A 93 1.66 -3.30 -14.16
C ARG A 93 0.81 -4.53 -13.89
N GLN A 94 -0.48 -4.43 -14.21
CA GLN A 94 -1.36 -5.59 -14.16
C GLN A 94 -1.14 -6.47 -15.39
N GLU A 95 -0.72 -7.74 -15.20
CA GLU A 95 -0.29 -8.62 -16.28
C GLU A 95 -1.47 -9.30 -17.00
N HIS A 96 -2.44 -9.84 -16.29
CA HIS A 96 -3.55 -10.59 -16.88
C HIS A 96 -4.90 -10.30 -16.23
N ASN A 97 -5.94 -10.38 -17.04
CA ASN A 97 -7.32 -10.09 -16.68
C ASN A 97 -8.19 -11.34 -16.49
N LEU A 98 -7.65 -12.35 -15.88
CA LEU A 98 -8.48 -13.40 -15.30
C LEU A 98 -9.04 -12.91 -13.95
N GLU A 99 -9.70 -11.73 -13.95
CA GLU A 99 -10.18 -11.03 -12.74
C GLU A 99 -11.02 -11.91 -11.82
N LEU A 100 -11.68 -12.92 -12.38
CA LEU A 100 -12.47 -13.87 -11.60
C LEU A 100 -11.62 -14.86 -10.80
N ILE A 101 -10.40 -15.18 -11.26
CA ILE A 101 -9.60 -16.27 -10.68
C ILE A 101 -8.34 -15.73 -10.00
N ARG A 102 -7.60 -14.83 -10.67
CA ARG A 102 -6.30 -14.36 -10.20
C ARG A 102 -6.01 -12.94 -10.67
N ARG A 103 -5.46 -12.11 -9.78
CA ARG A 103 -4.92 -10.79 -10.12
C ARG A 103 -3.41 -10.82 -9.92
N GLU A 104 -2.68 -10.39 -10.93
CA GLU A 104 -1.21 -10.42 -10.96
C GLU A 104 -0.67 -9.05 -11.31
N TYR A 105 0.36 -8.62 -10.58
CA TYR A 105 1.04 -7.36 -10.79
C TYR A 105 2.54 -7.57 -10.80
N THR A 106 3.21 -7.04 -11.82
CA THR A 106 4.66 -6.88 -11.85
C THR A 106 5.01 -5.48 -11.40
N ILE A 107 5.95 -5.37 -10.48
CA ILE A 107 6.45 -4.11 -9.94
C ILE A 107 7.83 -3.86 -10.53
N ASN A 108 7.98 -2.74 -11.26
CA ASN A 108 9.23 -2.32 -11.88
C ASN A 108 9.68 -0.99 -11.28
N ASP A 109 10.99 -0.85 -11.13
CA ASP A 109 11.66 0.41 -10.84
C ASP A 109 11.93 1.12 -12.16
N GLU A 110 11.36 2.31 -12.31
CA GLU A 110 11.48 3.08 -13.57
C GLU A 110 12.84 3.81 -13.69
N GLU A 111 13.54 3.99 -12.58
CA GLU A 111 14.83 4.64 -12.55
C GLU A 111 15.94 3.68 -13.00
N THR A 112 15.90 2.44 -12.55
CA THR A 112 16.89 1.40 -12.89
C THR A 112 16.44 0.51 -14.05
N GLY A 113 15.16 0.49 -14.38
CA GLY A 113 14.56 -0.45 -15.34
C GLY A 113 14.47 -1.88 -14.81
N GLU A 114 14.77 -2.09 -13.52
CA GLU A 114 14.80 -3.43 -12.91
C GLU A 114 13.42 -3.83 -12.41
N LYS A 115 13.16 -5.14 -12.46
CA LYS A 115 12.00 -5.73 -11.79
C LYS A 115 12.25 -5.78 -10.29
N VAL A 116 11.42 -5.11 -9.50
CA VAL A 116 11.47 -5.13 -8.03
C VAL A 116 10.79 -6.35 -7.46
N GLY A 117 9.69 -6.79 -8.07
CA GLY A 117 8.97 -7.96 -7.58
C GLY A 117 7.68 -8.25 -8.35
N PHE A 118 6.96 -9.21 -7.82
CA PHE A 118 5.71 -9.70 -8.36
C PHE A 118 4.73 -9.95 -7.22
N ALA A 119 3.46 -9.57 -7.39
CA ALA A 119 2.40 -9.79 -6.44
C ALA A 119 1.20 -10.46 -7.09
N SER A 120 0.67 -11.51 -6.47
CA SER A 120 -0.50 -12.21 -6.98
C SER A 120 -1.56 -12.45 -5.91
N ARG A 121 -2.81 -12.32 -6.29
CA ARG A 121 -3.97 -12.60 -5.44
C ARG A 121 -4.85 -13.66 -6.08
N HIS A 122 -5.15 -14.71 -5.33
CA HIS A 122 -6.11 -15.74 -5.71
C HIS A 122 -7.51 -15.40 -5.18
N ASN A 123 -8.44 -15.03 -6.03
CA ASN A 123 -9.78 -14.62 -5.63
C ASN A 123 -10.61 -15.78 -5.03
N ILE A 124 -10.47 -17.00 -5.56
CA ILE A 124 -11.25 -18.18 -5.13
C ILE A 124 -10.86 -18.63 -3.72
N LYS A 125 -9.56 -18.63 -3.40
CA LYS A 125 -9.06 -19.02 -2.07
C LYS A 125 -9.24 -17.92 -1.02
N SER A 126 -9.47 -16.68 -1.44
CA SER A 126 -9.55 -15.51 -0.57
C SER A 126 -10.97 -15.15 -0.15
N TRP A 127 -11.98 -15.97 -0.40
CA TRP A 127 -13.36 -15.72 0.09
C TRP A 127 -13.42 -15.59 1.62
N PHE A 128 -12.59 -16.36 2.31
CA PHE A 128 -12.55 -16.33 3.78
C PHE A 128 -11.44 -15.47 4.37
N ARG A 129 -10.37 -15.17 3.60
CA ARG A 129 -9.22 -14.40 4.05
C ARG A 129 -8.48 -13.83 2.84
N ARG A 130 -8.34 -12.53 2.79
CA ARG A 130 -7.59 -11.87 1.72
C ARG A 130 -6.11 -12.15 1.88
N ARG A 131 -5.51 -12.73 0.86
CA ARG A 131 -4.10 -13.11 0.84
C ARG A 131 -3.48 -12.75 -0.50
N TRP A 132 -2.31 -12.16 -0.43
CA TRP A 132 -1.42 -11.90 -1.55
C TRP A 132 -0.15 -12.72 -1.37
N ASP A 133 0.26 -13.42 -2.41
CA ASP A 133 1.57 -14.06 -2.50
C ASP A 133 2.48 -13.12 -3.28
N VAL A 134 3.66 -12.84 -2.72
CA VAL A 134 4.60 -11.84 -3.23
C VAL A 134 5.97 -12.48 -3.38
N THR A 135 6.67 -12.12 -4.44
CA THR A 135 8.05 -12.58 -4.68
C THR A 135 8.88 -11.35 -5.07
N ASP A 136 10.04 -11.15 -4.45
CA ASP A 136 10.96 -10.09 -4.86
C ASP A 136 11.84 -10.49 -6.06
N ALA A 137 12.72 -9.57 -6.48
CA ALA A 137 13.63 -9.81 -7.61
C ALA A 137 14.64 -10.94 -7.34
N SER A 138 14.97 -11.22 -6.08
CA SER A 138 15.88 -12.30 -5.68
C SER A 138 15.22 -13.68 -5.67
N GLY A 139 13.88 -13.73 -5.78
CA GLY A 139 13.08 -14.94 -5.64
C GLY A 139 12.64 -15.22 -4.19
N ALA A 140 12.93 -14.33 -3.23
CA ALA A 140 12.43 -14.48 -1.87
C ALA A 140 10.91 -14.34 -1.82
N ALA A 141 10.25 -15.24 -1.10
CA ALA A 141 8.80 -15.31 -1.02
C ALA A 141 8.27 -14.60 0.24
N PHE A 142 7.21 -13.81 0.04
CA PHE A 142 6.50 -13.11 1.09
C PHE A 142 5.00 -13.35 0.99
N VAL A 143 4.31 -13.17 2.10
CA VAL A 143 2.85 -13.28 2.18
C VAL A 143 2.31 -12.01 2.83
N VAL A 144 1.32 -11.40 2.18
CA VAL A 144 0.52 -10.33 2.78
C VAL A 144 -0.89 -10.85 2.97
N GLN A 145 -1.36 -10.86 4.20
CA GLN A 145 -2.65 -11.45 4.52
C GLN A 145 -3.43 -10.59 5.52
N GLU A 146 -4.75 -10.66 5.41
CA GLU A 146 -5.65 -10.00 6.36
C GLU A 146 -5.48 -10.58 7.76
N ASN A 147 -5.50 -9.70 8.79
CA ASN A 147 -5.34 -10.13 10.18
C ASN A 147 -6.52 -11.02 10.61
N SER A 148 -6.19 -12.25 11.06
CA SER A 148 -7.19 -13.26 11.43
C SER A 148 -7.97 -12.96 12.71
N THR A 149 -7.39 -12.19 13.63
CA THR A 149 -8.04 -11.84 14.92
C THR A 149 -9.32 -11.08 14.65
N PHE A 150 -9.31 -10.24 13.63
CA PHE A 150 -10.50 -9.48 13.23
C PHE A 150 -11.60 -10.39 12.66
N MET A 151 -11.25 -11.34 11.77
CA MET A 151 -12.23 -12.31 11.23
C MET A 151 -12.86 -13.18 12.32
N THR A 152 -12.13 -13.46 13.40
CA THR A 152 -12.68 -14.20 14.54
C THR A 152 -13.73 -13.38 15.30
N ILE A 153 -13.51 -12.07 15.46
CA ILE A 153 -14.47 -11.15 16.09
C ILE A 153 -15.71 -11.01 15.20
N VAL A 154 -15.51 -10.84 13.90
CA VAL A 154 -16.63 -10.73 12.94
C VAL A 154 -17.48 -11.99 12.94
N ARG A 155 -16.90 -13.18 12.87
CA ARG A 155 -17.66 -14.44 12.93
C ARG A 155 -18.50 -14.56 14.19
N ARG A 156 -17.98 -14.15 15.34
CA ARG A 156 -18.74 -14.16 16.60
C ARG A 156 -19.84 -13.08 16.64
N ALA A 157 -19.64 -11.96 15.96
CA ALA A 157 -20.65 -10.90 15.88
C ALA A 157 -21.77 -11.22 14.86
N VAL A 158 -21.42 -11.93 13.76
CA VAL A 158 -22.38 -12.33 12.71
C VAL A 158 -23.48 -13.26 13.25
N ASP A 159 -23.14 -14.13 14.19
CA ASP A 159 -24.13 -15.03 14.82
C ASP A 159 -25.17 -14.26 15.66
N TRP A 160 -24.94 -12.98 15.97
CA TRP A 160 -25.78 -12.14 16.82
C TRP A 160 -26.53 -11.02 16.09
N ILE A 161 -26.19 -10.69 14.84
CA ILE A 161 -26.74 -9.51 14.13
C ILE A 161 -27.35 -9.92 12.78
N PRO A 162 -28.70 -9.81 12.63
CA PRO A 162 -29.41 -10.20 11.41
C PRO A 162 -29.18 -9.26 10.19
N TYR A 163 -28.38 -8.17 10.33
CA TYR A 163 -28.14 -7.17 9.29
C TYR A 163 -26.64 -6.98 8.99
N VAL A 164 -25.93 -8.07 8.74
CA VAL A 164 -24.47 -8.08 8.52
C VAL A 164 -24.03 -7.24 7.32
N ASP A 165 -24.85 -7.12 6.29
CA ASP A 165 -24.52 -6.34 5.09
C ASP A 165 -24.36 -4.83 5.37
N MET A 166 -25.01 -4.31 6.41
CA MET A 166 -24.92 -2.91 6.82
C MET A 166 -23.67 -2.57 7.64
N VAL A 167 -22.99 -3.56 8.21
CA VAL A 167 -21.83 -3.36 9.12
C VAL A 167 -20.49 -3.56 8.38
N GLY A 168 -20.52 -4.17 7.21
CA GLY A 168 -19.33 -4.52 6.44
C GLY A 168 -18.42 -3.31 6.07
N TRP A 169 -18.98 -2.12 5.95
CA TRP A 169 -18.23 -0.88 5.66
C TRP A 169 -17.52 -0.29 6.89
N LEU A 170 -17.93 -0.68 8.11
CA LEU A 170 -17.33 -0.23 9.38
C LEU A 170 -16.07 -1.02 9.76
N ILE A 171 -15.78 -2.09 9.00
CA ILE A 171 -14.75 -3.04 9.33
C ILE A 171 -13.40 -2.57 8.73
N PRO A 172 -12.42 -2.12 9.55
CA PRO A 172 -11.13 -1.73 9.03
C PRO A 172 -10.39 -2.96 8.49
N THR A 173 -9.97 -2.89 7.24
CA THR A 173 -9.13 -3.93 6.64
C THR A 173 -7.69 -3.72 7.09
N ASN A 174 -7.18 -4.64 7.90
CA ASN A 174 -5.81 -4.64 8.38
C ASN A 174 -5.05 -5.82 7.76
N PHE A 175 -3.84 -5.59 7.28
CA PHE A 175 -2.98 -6.61 6.71
C PHE A 175 -1.70 -6.78 7.52
N GLU A 176 -1.16 -7.98 7.49
CA GLU A 176 0.14 -8.33 8.05
C GLU A 176 1.06 -8.84 6.94
N PHE A 177 2.32 -8.42 7.01
CA PHE A 177 3.38 -8.80 6.09
C PHE A 177 4.25 -9.88 6.73
N PHE A 178 4.55 -10.94 5.99
CA PHE A 178 5.37 -12.05 6.45
C PHE A 178 6.40 -12.43 5.39
N ALA A 179 7.59 -12.85 5.84
CA ALA A 179 8.49 -13.64 5.01
C ALA A 179 8.07 -15.12 5.10
N ALA A 180 8.11 -15.81 3.97
CA ALA A 180 7.84 -17.24 3.90
C ALA A 180 9.17 -17.99 4.04
N ASP A 181 9.52 -18.37 5.26
CA ASP A 181 10.71 -19.13 5.59
C ASP A 181 10.42 -20.64 5.59
N PRO A 182 11.43 -21.50 5.40
CA PRO A 182 11.24 -22.95 5.52
C PRO A 182 10.68 -23.40 6.88
N ALA A 183 10.96 -22.61 7.94
CA ALA A 183 10.47 -22.87 9.30
C ALA A 183 9.05 -22.31 9.54
N GLY A 184 8.48 -21.52 8.62
CA GLY A 184 7.17 -20.92 8.74
C GLY A 184 7.12 -19.45 8.32
N LEU A 185 6.10 -18.73 8.79
CA LEU A 185 5.92 -17.32 8.47
C LEU A 185 6.53 -16.43 9.55
N THR A 186 7.50 -15.59 9.18
CA THR A 186 8.11 -14.58 10.05
C THR A 186 7.47 -13.22 9.78
N LYS A 187 6.85 -12.60 10.80
CA LYS A 187 6.21 -11.30 10.67
C LYS A 187 7.22 -10.19 10.44
N LEU A 188 7.00 -9.40 9.39
CA LEU A 188 7.83 -8.27 8.99
C LEU A 188 7.18 -6.92 9.28
N GLY A 189 5.84 -6.86 9.27
CA GLY A 189 5.16 -5.59 9.47
C GLY A 189 3.64 -5.69 9.38
N THR A 190 3.02 -4.51 9.37
CA THR A 190 1.56 -4.35 9.32
C THR A 190 1.16 -3.22 8.39
N PHE A 191 -0.04 -3.32 7.82
CA PHE A 191 -0.70 -2.25 7.08
C PHE A 191 -2.09 -2.05 7.67
N ASN A 192 -2.23 -1.05 8.51
CA ASN A 192 -3.41 -0.83 9.32
C ASN A 192 -4.14 0.44 8.95
N ARG A 193 -5.47 0.36 8.79
CA ARG A 193 -6.32 1.52 8.60
C ARG A 193 -6.43 2.31 9.92
N LYS A 194 -6.10 3.61 9.87
CA LYS A 194 -6.41 4.52 10.99
C LYS A 194 -7.89 4.92 10.92
N ARG A 195 -8.55 4.95 12.06
CA ARG A 195 -9.90 5.50 12.17
C ARG A 195 -9.81 7.02 11.94
N SER A 196 -10.21 7.47 10.75
CA SER A 196 -10.25 8.88 10.34
C SER A 196 -11.39 9.05 9.33
N ILE A 197 -11.83 10.29 9.13
CA ILE A 197 -12.82 10.66 8.11
C ILE A 197 -12.26 10.40 6.69
N THR A 198 -10.93 10.44 6.53
CA THR A 198 -10.24 10.10 5.29
C THR A 198 -9.57 8.72 5.40
N ASP A 199 -9.52 7.98 4.29
CA ASP A 199 -8.84 6.69 4.24
C ASP A 199 -7.33 6.87 4.42
N LYS A 200 -6.88 6.65 5.67
CA LYS A 200 -5.48 6.74 6.07
C LYS A 200 -5.02 5.38 6.55
N TYR A 201 -3.92 4.91 6.00
CA TYR A 201 -3.28 3.66 6.38
C TYR A 201 -1.86 3.92 6.90
N VAL A 202 -1.42 3.07 7.81
CA VAL A 202 -0.04 3.04 8.30
C VAL A 202 0.57 1.72 7.86
N LEU A 203 1.59 1.80 7.02
CA LEU A 203 2.51 0.70 6.73
C LEU A 203 3.66 0.81 7.72
N ASP A 204 3.77 -0.16 8.62
CA ASP A 204 4.79 -0.23 9.67
C ASP A 204 5.61 -1.50 9.48
N LEU A 205 6.88 -1.34 9.15
CA LEU A 205 7.87 -2.38 8.88
C LEU A 205 8.99 -2.42 9.92
N THR A 206 8.78 -1.82 11.09
CA THR A 206 9.79 -1.77 12.16
C THR A 206 10.17 -3.18 12.69
N ALA A 207 9.29 -4.16 12.51
CA ALA A 207 9.59 -5.56 12.84
C ALA A 207 10.59 -6.21 11.87
N ASP A 208 10.79 -5.65 10.68
CA ASP A 208 11.76 -6.10 9.68
C ASP A 208 13.11 -5.39 9.84
N ALA A 209 13.74 -5.56 11.00
CA ALA A 209 15.01 -4.91 11.31
C ALA A 209 16.15 -5.27 10.32
N MET A 210 16.08 -6.44 9.71
CA MET A 210 17.05 -6.90 8.71
C MET A 210 16.73 -6.42 7.30
N ARG A 211 15.63 -5.66 7.12
CA ARG A 211 15.17 -5.12 5.83
C ARG A 211 15.06 -6.19 4.72
N ARG A 212 14.52 -7.34 5.08
CA ARG A 212 14.32 -8.49 4.18
C ARG A 212 13.36 -8.17 3.05
N LEU A 213 12.31 -7.40 3.35
CA LEU A 213 11.37 -6.91 2.35
C LEU A 213 11.88 -5.60 1.76
N ASP A 214 12.12 -5.55 0.46
CA ASP A 214 12.48 -4.32 -0.24
C ASP A 214 11.40 -3.24 0.01
N ARG A 215 11.83 -2.06 0.46
CA ARG A 215 10.93 -0.96 0.81
C ARG A 215 10.19 -0.39 -0.41
N ARG A 216 10.77 -0.48 -1.61
CA ARG A 216 10.08 -0.15 -2.88
C ARG A 216 8.89 -1.09 -3.07
N LEU A 217 9.11 -2.39 -2.88
CA LEU A 217 8.07 -3.41 -2.96
C LEU A 217 6.99 -3.20 -1.89
N ALA A 218 7.38 -2.88 -0.67
CA ALA A 218 6.45 -2.62 0.44
C ALA A 218 5.55 -1.41 0.19
N VAL A 219 6.11 -0.28 -0.29
CA VAL A 219 5.35 0.93 -0.65
C VAL A 219 4.38 0.62 -1.80
N ALA A 220 4.86 -0.06 -2.85
CA ALA A 220 4.02 -0.48 -3.97
C ALA A 220 2.85 -1.35 -3.51
N LEU A 221 3.10 -2.32 -2.62
CA LEU A 221 2.06 -3.17 -2.02
C LEU A 221 1.07 -2.36 -1.18
N GLY A 222 1.52 -1.37 -0.40
CA GLY A 222 0.64 -0.50 0.37
C GLY A 222 -0.38 0.22 -0.51
N VAL A 223 0.05 0.80 -1.63
CA VAL A 223 -0.84 1.46 -2.61
C VAL A 223 -1.75 0.43 -3.30
N LEU A 224 -1.19 -0.74 -3.65
CA LEU A 224 -1.95 -1.82 -4.30
C LEU A 224 -3.07 -2.34 -3.39
N LEU A 225 -2.78 -2.58 -2.12
CA LEU A 225 -3.74 -3.08 -1.14
C LEU A 225 -4.90 -2.09 -0.95
N ASP A 226 -4.62 -0.80 -0.77
CA ASP A 226 -5.68 0.21 -0.66
C ASP A 226 -6.51 0.29 -1.94
N THR A 227 -5.87 0.24 -3.11
CA THR A 227 -6.53 0.29 -4.42
C THR A 227 -7.38 -0.95 -4.71
N ALA A 228 -6.88 -2.13 -4.38
CA ALA A 228 -7.55 -3.40 -4.68
C ALA A 228 -8.69 -3.71 -3.71
N GLU A 229 -8.63 -3.17 -2.48
CA GLU A 229 -9.58 -3.43 -1.41
C GLU A 229 -10.55 -2.25 -1.19
N ALA A 230 -10.35 -1.15 -1.87
CA ALA A 230 -11.27 -0.01 -1.88
C ALA A 230 -12.60 -0.43 -2.53
N ARG A 231 -13.66 -0.50 -1.72
CA ARG A 231 -15.05 -0.75 -2.12
C ARG A 231 -15.77 0.53 -2.46
#